data_075a381ec1fc19cfd8a68185b51f6646
#
_entry.id   075a381ec1fc19cfd8a68185b51f6646
#
_cell.length_a   1.000
_cell.length_b   1.000
_cell.length_c   1.000
_cell.angle_alpha   90.00
_cell.angle_beta   90.00
_cell.angle_gamma   90.00
#
_symmetry.space_group_name_H-M   'P 1'
#
loop_
_entity.id
_entity.type
_entity.pdbx_description
1 polymer ?
#
loop_
_entity_poly.entity_id
_entity_poly.type
_entity_poly.pdbx_seq_one_letter_code
_entity_poly.pdbx_strand_id
1 'polypeptide(L)' 'MKNLIVIHGTGSGNIQSVLDTYKANPSITTQYIIGRLGEVIEYKPAESICWHAGKNFRELSVRSIGIELVNWN' A
#
# COMPACT_ATOMS: atom_id res chain seq x y z
N MET A 1 -14.69 9.34 4.40
CA MET A 1 -14.16 8.80 5.66
C MET A 1 -13.63 7.38 5.45
N LYS A 2 -12.46 7.11 5.98
CA LYS A 2 -11.87 5.76 5.91
C LYS A 2 -12.49 4.88 7.00
N ASN A 3 -12.95 3.69 6.62
CA ASN A 3 -13.54 2.77 7.57
C ASN A 3 -13.08 1.32 7.38
N LEU A 4 -12.05 1.12 6.55
CA LEU A 4 -11.49 -0.22 6.28
C LEU A 4 -9.97 -0.13 6.24
N ILE A 5 -9.33 -1.23 6.54
CA ILE A 5 -7.90 -1.42 6.34
C ILE A 5 -7.75 -2.62 5.40
N VAL A 6 -6.98 -2.44 4.32
CA VAL A 6 -6.72 -3.51 3.37
C VAL A 6 -5.22 -3.78 3.34
N ILE A 7 -4.86 -5.02 3.59
CA ILE A 7 -3.46 -5.44 3.64
C ILE A 7 -3.13 -6.24 2.39
N HIS A 8 -2.08 -5.81 1.70
CA HIS A 8 -1.54 -6.51 0.54
C HIS A 8 -0.17 -7.08 0.91
N GLY A 9 0.11 -8.31 0.51
CA GLY A 9 1.43 -8.90 0.68
C GLY A 9 2.24 -8.82 -0.60
N THR A 10 3.53 -8.54 -0.48
CA THR A 10 4.40 -8.48 -1.66
C THR A 10 4.78 -9.87 -2.17
N GLY A 11 4.79 -10.86 -1.28
CA GLY A 11 5.26 -12.21 -1.60
C GLY A 11 6.77 -12.32 -1.72
N SER A 12 7.47 -11.22 -1.90
CA SER A 12 8.93 -11.18 -2.04
C SER A 12 9.39 -9.73 -2.02
N GLY A 13 10.68 -9.52 -2.21
CA GLY A 13 11.23 -8.17 -2.28
C GLY A 13 11.55 -7.56 -0.93
N ASN A 14 11.72 -6.26 -0.91
CA ASN A 14 12.02 -5.49 0.29
C ASN A 14 11.37 -4.11 0.16
N ILE A 15 11.57 -3.26 1.17
CA ILE A 15 10.99 -1.92 1.16
C ILE A 15 11.44 -1.14 -0.08
N GLN A 16 12.71 -1.23 -0.45
CA GLN A 16 13.22 -0.48 -1.59
C GLN A 16 12.55 -0.90 -2.89
N SER A 17 12.29 -2.20 -3.07
CA SER A 17 11.61 -2.66 -4.29
C SER A 17 10.17 -2.15 -4.36
N VAL A 18 9.48 -2.03 -3.22
CA VAL A 18 8.14 -1.43 -3.18
C VAL A 18 8.20 0.05 -3.55
N LEU A 19 9.16 0.78 -2.98
CA LEU A 19 9.32 2.20 -3.28
C LEU A 19 9.62 2.42 -4.76
N ASP A 20 10.46 1.58 -5.36
CA ASP A 20 10.78 1.67 -6.78
C ASP A 20 9.54 1.43 -7.63
N THR A 21 8.73 0.44 -7.25
CA THR A 21 7.47 0.16 -7.94
C THR A 21 6.52 1.34 -7.87
N TYR A 22 6.40 1.96 -6.70
CA TYR A 22 5.51 3.11 -6.51
C TYR A 22 5.97 4.32 -7.30
N LYS A 23 7.29 4.52 -7.45
CA LYS A 23 7.82 5.59 -8.28
C LYS A 23 7.51 5.35 -9.75
N ALA A 24 7.56 4.10 -10.19
CA ALA A 24 7.26 3.75 -11.58
C ALA A 24 5.76 3.86 -11.89
N ASN A 25 4.90 3.65 -10.90
CA ASN A 25 3.44 3.69 -11.05
C ASN A 25 2.83 4.53 -9.94
N PRO A 26 3.00 5.87 -9.98
CA PRO A 26 2.60 6.71 -8.85
C PRO A 26 1.09 6.76 -8.60
N SER A 27 0.28 6.29 -9.54
CA SER A 27 -1.16 6.24 -9.35
C SER A 27 -1.62 5.00 -8.58
N ILE A 28 -0.74 4.00 -8.39
CA ILE A 28 -1.09 2.75 -7.71
C ILE A 28 -0.14 2.58 -6.53
N THR A 29 -0.55 3.07 -5.37
CA THR A 29 0.27 3.08 -4.15
C THR A 29 -0.59 2.71 -2.96
N THR A 30 0.04 2.52 -1.80
CA THR A 30 -0.65 2.41 -0.53
C THR A 30 -0.26 3.57 0.37
N GLN A 31 -0.97 3.75 1.48
CA GLN A 31 -0.62 4.76 2.46
C GLN A 31 0.59 4.34 3.28
N TYR A 32 0.68 3.05 3.64
CA TYR A 32 1.75 2.54 4.50
C TYR A 32 2.45 1.36 3.86
N ILE A 33 3.74 1.23 4.17
CA ILE A 33 4.54 0.07 3.83
C ILE A 33 5.15 -0.43 5.13
N ILE A 34 4.99 -1.73 5.41
CA ILE A 34 5.57 -2.37 6.59
C ILE A 34 6.61 -3.37 6.14
N GLY A 35 7.85 -3.17 6.59
CA GLY A 35 8.97 -4.05 6.26
C GLY A 35 8.96 -5.33 7.08
N ARG A 36 9.86 -6.24 6.71
CA ARG A 36 9.97 -7.56 7.35
C ARG A 36 10.36 -7.51 8.81
N LEU A 37 11.05 -6.44 9.21
CA LEU A 37 11.49 -6.26 10.60
C LEU A 37 10.55 -5.36 11.37
N GLY A 38 9.38 -5.06 10.82
CA GLY A 38 8.41 -4.20 11.47
C GLY A 38 8.58 -2.71 11.19
N GLU A 39 9.49 -2.34 10.28
CA GLU A 39 9.64 -0.93 9.90
C GLU A 39 8.35 -0.44 9.28
N VAL A 40 7.93 0.77 9.66
CA VAL A 40 6.71 1.38 9.13
C VAL A 40 7.07 2.64 8.38
N ILE A 41 6.65 2.71 7.12
CA ILE A 41 6.83 3.89 6.29
C ILE A 41 5.46 4.45 5.94
N GLU A 42 5.22 5.71 6.25
CA GLU A 42 4.05 6.42 5.77
C GLU A 42 4.39 7.00 4.40
N TYR A 43 3.94 6.34 3.34
CA TYR A 43 4.25 6.77 1.98
C TYR A 43 3.33 7.89 1.53
N LYS A 44 2.06 7.83 1.92
CA LYS A 44 1.04 8.86 1.68
C LYS A 44 0.28 9.08 2.97
N PRO A 45 -0.25 10.29 3.21
CA PRO A 45 -1.08 10.53 4.39
C PRO A 45 -2.26 9.56 4.46
N ALA A 46 -2.65 9.18 5.66
CA ALA A 46 -3.74 8.23 5.87
C ALA A 46 -5.04 8.67 5.21
N GLU A 47 -5.30 9.96 5.13
CA GLU A 47 -6.53 10.49 4.56
C GLU A 47 -6.51 10.58 3.04
N SER A 48 -5.36 10.37 2.40
CA SER A 48 -5.26 10.41 0.95
C SER A 48 -5.93 9.18 0.33
N ILE A 49 -6.25 9.27 -0.96
CA ILE A 49 -6.78 8.15 -1.71
C ILE A 49 -5.64 7.49 -2.45
N CYS A 50 -5.44 6.20 -2.20
CA CYS A 50 -4.45 5.38 -2.91
C CYS A 50 -5.20 4.28 -3.65
N TRP A 51 -4.93 4.13 -4.93
CA TRP A 51 -5.65 3.18 -5.78
C TRP A 51 -5.01 1.79 -5.68
N HIS A 52 -5.03 1.20 -4.48
CA HIS A 52 -4.34 -0.07 -4.20
C HIS A 52 -5.20 -1.31 -4.48
N ALA A 53 -6.52 -1.16 -4.60
CA ALA A 53 -7.43 -2.30 -4.76
C ALA A 53 -7.78 -2.60 -6.22
N GLY A 54 -7.24 -1.81 -7.17
CA GLY A 54 -7.48 -2.00 -8.58
C GLY A 54 -8.70 -1.26 -9.10
N LYS A 55 -8.79 -1.14 -10.43
CA LYS A 55 -9.80 -0.28 -11.05
C LYS A 55 -11.23 -0.76 -10.84
N ASN A 56 -11.43 -2.06 -10.62
CA ASN A 56 -12.75 -2.62 -10.39
C ASN A 56 -13.22 -2.45 -8.94
N PHE A 57 -12.35 -1.96 -8.07
CA PHE A 57 -12.62 -1.81 -6.65
C PHE A 57 -12.28 -0.40 -6.17
N ARG A 58 -12.62 0.60 -6.99
CA ARG A 58 -12.29 1.99 -6.67
C ARG A 58 -12.90 2.46 -5.36
N GLU A 59 -14.15 2.06 -5.09
CA GLU A 59 -14.79 2.45 -3.84
C GLU A 59 -14.06 1.88 -2.64
N LEU A 60 -13.56 0.65 -2.75
CA LEU A 60 -12.76 0.05 -1.68
C LEU A 60 -11.50 0.87 -1.43
N SER A 61 -10.81 1.31 -2.48
CA SER A 61 -9.65 2.18 -2.32
C SER A 61 -9.99 3.51 -1.65
N VAL A 62 -11.12 4.11 -2.01
CA VAL A 62 -11.55 5.38 -1.43
C VAL A 62 -11.82 5.25 0.07
N ARG A 63 -12.42 4.13 0.49
CA ARG A 63 -12.86 3.91 1.88
C ARG A 63 -11.79 3.33 2.77
N SER A 64 -10.65 2.92 2.25
CA SER A 64 -9.69 2.14 3.03
C SER A 64 -8.35 2.83 3.14
N ILE A 65 -7.60 2.39 4.15
CA ILE A 65 -6.17 2.61 4.25
C ILE A 65 -5.50 1.34 3.73
N GLY A 66 -4.68 1.49 2.71
CA GLY A 66 -3.92 0.36 2.16
C GLY A 66 -2.58 0.22 2.85
N ILE A 67 -2.22 -1.01 3.18
CA ILE A 67 -0.94 -1.34 3.77
C ILE A 67 -0.28 -2.40 2.90
N GLU A 68 0.94 -2.11 2.45
CA GLU A 68 1.75 -3.09 1.74
C GLU A 68 2.67 -3.76 2.75
N LEU A 69 2.48 -5.05 2.97
CA LEU A 69 3.28 -5.82 3.90
C LEU A 69 4.36 -6.57 3.13
N VAL A 70 5.62 -6.24 3.39
CA VAL A 70 6.74 -6.94 2.76
C VAL A 70 6.92 -8.27 3.48
N ASN A 71 6.62 -9.35 2.79
CA ASN A 71 6.63 -10.67 3.42
C ASN A 71 7.16 -11.73 2.46
N TRP A 72 7.53 -12.87 3.05
CA TRP A 72 7.86 -14.07 2.29
C TRP A 72 6.58 -14.85 1.97
N ASN A 73 6.59 -15.44 0.81
CA ASN A 73 5.55 -16.41 0.45
C ASN A 73 6.01 -17.81 0.78
#